data_ae14cc87ca63ba2cb2800f0721c709ec
#
_entry.id   ae14cc87ca63ba2cb2800f0721c709ec
#
_cell.length_a   1.000
_cell.length_b   1.000
_cell.length_c   1.000
_cell.angle_alpha   90.00
_cell.angle_beta   90.00
_cell.angle_gamma   90.00
#
_symmetry.space_group_name_H-M   'P 1'
#
loop_
_entity.id
_entity.type
_entity.pdbx_description
1 polymer ?
#
loop_
_entity_poly.entity_id
_entity_poly.type
_entity_poly.pdbx_seq_one_letter_code
_entity_poly.pdbx_strand_id
1 'polypeptide(L)'
;MSDNNSEATALALWQERGRKAWRFTKYFGKRCLDDRVTIVAGHLTFVSMLALVPLLVVMFSVFSAFPMFEQLKEELEKLLFANLLPTSGEEISEYLNQFVSNVSKMTTIGVVFVIVVAVNLISTIDATMNRIWRNHKRRRMVVALAVYWMILTLGPILMGSGMAVTSYLISLTAAAEEYVSGVRTTLLSIVPLVTSLVAFMLLYIMMPNRIVRAKHAVWGALLAAVLFELSKSGFAAYITAFPSYQAIYGALAAIPILLLWIFVSWNIVLLGAELTASIEEFFDPPESAEATEANDQS
;
A
#
# COMPACT_ATOMS: atom_id res chain seq x y z
N MET A 1 -27.81 -21.36 42.65
CA MET A 1 -26.47 -22.00 42.61
C MET A 1 -25.92 -22.21 41.20
N SER A 2 -26.73 -22.00 40.11
CA SER A 2 -26.29 -22.16 38.71
C SER A 2 -25.59 -20.92 38.12
N ASP A 3 -25.87 -19.71 38.59
CA ASP A 3 -25.31 -18.47 38.03
C ASP A 3 -23.80 -18.27 38.32
N ASN A 4 -23.35 -18.70 39.50
CA ASN A 4 -21.96 -18.51 39.91
C ASN A 4 -20.96 -19.36 39.09
N ASN A 5 -21.43 -20.47 38.50
CA ASN A 5 -20.61 -21.36 37.67
C ASN A 5 -20.47 -20.83 36.22
N SER A 6 -21.48 -20.10 35.71
CA SER A 6 -21.45 -19.46 34.40
C SER A 6 -20.53 -18.26 34.39
N GLU A 7 -20.51 -17.44 35.44
CA GLU A 7 -19.62 -16.30 35.57
C GLU A 7 -18.15 -16.72 35.73
N ALA A 8 -17.87 -17.75 36.52
CA ALA A 8 -16.51 -18.30 36.68
C ALA A 8 -15.97 -18.86 35.36
N THR A 9 -16.81 -19.52 34.55
CA THR A 9 -16.45 -20.04 33.23
C THR A 9 -16.22 -18.91 32.24
N ALA A 10 -17.05 -17.87 32.28
CA ALA A 10 -16.87 -16.68 31.43
C ALA A 10 -15.55 -15.95 31.75
N LEU A 11 -15.25 -15.74 33.04
CA LEU A 11 -13.99 -15.10 33.45
C LEU A 11 -12.76 -15.93 33.04
N ALA A 12 -12.81 -17.26 33.17
CA ALA A 12 -11.73 -18.14 32.71
C ALA A 12 -11.51 -18.03 31.18
N LEU A 13 -12.58 -18.01 30.40
CA LEU A 13 -12.51 -17.81 28.95
C LEU A 13 -11.93 -16.44 28.58
N TRP A 14 -12.31 -15.37 29.27
CA TRP A 14 -11.74 -14.04 29.05
C TRP A 14 -10.25 -13.98 29.40
N GLN A 15 -9.83 -14.62 30.48
CA GLN A 15 -8.42 -14.70 30.86
C GLN A 15 -7.60 -15.52 29.88
N GLU A 16 -8.15 -16.60 29.35
CA GLU A 16 -7.49 -17.41 28.33
C GLU A 16 -7.35 -16.65 27.00
N ARG A 17 -8.42 -15.98 26.55
CA ARG A 17 -8.38 -15.10 25.37
C ARG A 17 -7.35 -13.97 25.54
N GLY A 18 -7.31 -13.33 26.70
CA GLY A 18 -6.33 -12.29 27.02
C GLY A 18 -4.88 -12.80 26.96
N ARG A 19 -4.63 -14.00 27.54
CA ARG A 19 -3.30 -14.65 27.46
C ARG A 19 -2.93 -15.01 26.03
N LYS A 20 -3.86 -15.52 25.24
CA LYS A 20 -3.63 -15.85 23.82
C LYS A 20 -3.34 -14.60 23.00
N ALA A 21 -4.09 -13.51 23.19
CA ALA A 21 -3.86 -12.23 22.54
C ALA A 21 -2.48 -11.65 22.91
N TRP A 22 -2.10 -11.69 24.18
CA TRP A 22 -0.78 -11.24 24.64
C TRP A 22 0.37 -12.06 24.03
N ARG A 23 0.23 -13.38 23.98
CA ARG A 23 1.20 -14.27 23.34
C ARG A 23 1.34 -13.95 21.85
N PHE A 24 0.22 -13.72 21.16
CA PHE A 24 0.22 -13.33 19.75
C PHE A 24 0.90 -11.98 19.53
N THR A 25 0.59 -10.96 20.34
CA THR A 25 1.22 -9.62 20.22
C THR A 25 2.74 -9.71 20.42
N LYS A 26 3.18 -10.50 21.41
CA LYS A 26 4.61 -10.73 21.66
C LYS A 26 5.28 -11.47 20.48
N TYR A 27 4.60 -12.47 19.93
CA TYR A 27 5.06 -13.21 18.76
C TYR A 27 5.20 -12.30 17.54
N PHE A 28 4.16 -11.50 17.22
CA PHE A 28 4.16 -10.54 16.14
C PHE A 28 5.28 -9.49 16.29
N GLY A 29 5.40 -8.90 17.47
CA GLY A 29 6.47 -7.92 17.75
C GLY A 29 7.86 -8.51 17.56
N LYS A 30 8.10 -9.72 18.08
CA LYS A 30 9.38 -10.43 17.88
C LYS A 30 9.65 -10.67 16.40
N ARG A 31 8.65 -11.13 15.64
CA ARG A 31 8.77 -11.39 14.22
C ARG A 31 9.13 -10.12 13.43
N CYS A 32 8.49 -8.98 13.72
CA CYS A 32 8.84 -7.70 13.10
C CYS A 32 10.30 -7.28 13.36
N LEU A 33 10.82 -7.58 14.56
CA LEU A 33 12.21 -7.28 14.93
C LEU A 33 13.18 -8.24 14.23
N ASP A 34 12.89 -9.55 14.22
CA ASP A 34 13.72 -10.59 13.60
C ASP A 34 13.81 -10.37 12.08
N ASP A 35 12.73 -9.96 11.43
CA ASP A 35 12.68 -9.66 10.00
C ASP A 35 13.17 -8.25 9.67
N ARG A 36 13.54 -7.46 10.68
CA ARG A 36 14.11 -6.11 10.54
C ARG A 36 13.26 -5.22 9.62
N VAL A 37 11.95 -5.20 9.87
CA VAL A 37 10.95 -4.53 9.02
C VAL A 37 11.39 -3.11 8.63
N THR A 38 11.86 -2.30 9.58
CA THR A 38 12.29 -0.92 9.34
C THR A 38 13.50 -0.82 8.40
N ILE A 39 14.47 -1.74 8.52
CA ILE A 39 15.66 -1.77 7.63
C ILE A 39 15.24 -2.16 6.22
N VAL A 40 14.36 -3.14 6.10
CA VAL A 40 13.80 -3.58 4.81
C VAL A 40 12.97 -2.46 4.17
N ALA A 41 12.17 -1.73 4.96
CA ALA A 41 11.44 -0.56 4.51
C ALA A 41 12.38 0.53 3.96
N GLY A 42 13.52 0.78 4.63
CA GLY A 42 14.55 1.70 4.13
C GLY A 42 15.15 1.25 2.79
N HIS A 43 15.44 -0.04 2.64
CA HIS A 43 15.91 -0.59 1.37
C HIS A 43 14.88 -0.42 0.25
N LEU A 44 13.61 -0.77 0.51
CA LEU A 44 12.53 -0.59 -0.46
C LEU A 44 12.32 0.88 -0.81
N THR A 45 12.46 1.80 0.16
CA THR A 45 12.39 3.24 -0.07
C THR A 45 13.44 3.70 -1.06
N PHE A 46 14.69 3.27 -0.87
CA PHE A 46 15.78 3.60 -1.76
C PHE A 46 15.54 3.09 -3.19
N VAL A 47 15.15 1.81 -3.33
CA VAL A 47 14.86 1.21 -4.64
C VAL A 47 13.65 1.89 -5.30
N SER A 48 12.61 2.22 -4.53
CA SER A 48 11.43 2.93 -5.03
C SER A 48 11.79 4.34 -5.52
N MET A 49 12.65 5.05 -4.81
CA MET A 49 13.09 6.39 -5.20
C MET A 49 13.87 6.35 -6.52
N LEU A 50 14.76 5.38 -6.70
CA LEU A 50 15.49 5.18 -7.96
C LEU A 50 14.56 4.79 -9.11
N ALA A 51 13.52 4.01 -8.82
CA ALA A 51 12.56 3.55 -9.81
C ALA A 51 11.42 4.55 -10.06
N LEU A 52 11.34 5.66 -9.34
CA LEU A 52 10.22 6.60 -9.42
C LEU A 52 10.03 7.15 -10.84
N VAL A 53 11.09 7.65 -11.45
CA VAL A 53 11.02 8.18 -12.84
C VAL A 53 10.70 7.07 -13.84
N PRO A 54 11.41 5.92 -13.86
CA PRO A 54 11.04 4.76 -14.67
C PRO A 54 9.58 4.32 -14.49
N LEU A 55 9.10 4.27 -13.26
CA LEU A 55 7.72 3.86 -12.98
C LEU A 55 6.70 4.85 -13.54
N LEU A 56 6.95 6.15 -13.40
CA LEU A 56 6.11 7.19 -14.01
C LEU A 56 6.07 7.06 -15.54
N VAL A 57 7.22 6.81 -16.18
CA VAL A 57 7.28 6.58 -17.63
C VAL A 57 6.40 5.41 -18.06
N VAL A 58 6.50 4.26 -17.35
CA VAL A 58 5.67 3.09 -17.65
C VAL A 58 4.20 3.40 -17.42
N MET A 59 3.88 4.06 -16.31
CA MET A 59 2.51 4.42 -15.94
C MET A 59 1.87 5.32 -17.01
N PHE A 60 2.56 6.38 -17.42
CA PHE A 60 2.08 7.25 -18.49
C PHE A 60 1.96 6.52 -19.84
N SER A 61 2.88 5.62 -20.17
CA SER A 61 2.82 4.81 -21.39
C SER A 61 1.61 3.86 -21.39
N VAL A 62 1.28 3.27 -20.25
CA VAL A 62 0.09 2.44 -20.10
C VAL A 62 -1.19 3.28 -20.21
N PHE A 63 -1.24 4.40 -19.51
CA PHE A 63 -2.40 5.29 -19.57
C PHE A 63 -2.65 5.84 -20.99
N SER A 64 -1.60 6.28 -21.68
CA SER A 64 -1.74 6.82 -23.04
C SER A 64 -2.24 5.80 -24.08
N ALA A 65 -2.18 4.50 -23.76
CA ALA A 65 -2.75 3.46 -24.60
C ALA A 65 -4.30 3.35 -24.49
N PHE A 66 -4.90 4.02 -23.49
CA PHE A 66 -6.36 3.98 -23.29
C PHE A 66 -7.01 5.30 -23.75
N PRO A 67 -8.05 5.26 -24.61
CA PRO A 67 -8.72 6.48 -25.11
C PRO A 67 -9.33 7.37 -24.00
N MET A 68 -9.65 6.80 -22.84
CA MET A 68 -10.15 7.56 -21.67
C MET A 68 -9.06 8.42 -21.01
N PHE A 69 -7.80 8.24 -21.36
CA PHE A 69 -6.70 8.95 -20.70
C PHE A 69 -6.69 10.45 -21.02
N GLU A 70 -7.07 10.85 -22.23
CA GLU A 70 -7.17 12.27 -22.60
C GLU A 70 -8.20 13.00 -21.71
N GLN A 71 -9.35 12.38 -21.47
CA GLN A 71 -10.37 12.92 -20.57
C GLN A 71 -9.90 12.95 -19.11
N LEU A 72 -9.23 11.88 -18.67
CA LEU A 72 -8.68 11.78 -17.32
C LEU A 72 -7.55 12.78 -17.10
N LYS A 73 -6.71 13.03 -18.12
CA LYS A 73 -5.65 14.04 -18.09
C LYS A 73 -6.23 15.43 -17.90
N GLU A 74 -7.28 15.80 -18.65
CA GLU A 74 -7.96 17.08 -18.49
C GLU A 74 -8.61 17.23 -17.09
N GLU A 75 -9.21 16.16 -16.54
CA GLU A 75 -9.79 16.19 -15.21
C GLU A 75 -8.72 16.23 -14.11
N LEU A 76 -7.62 15.50 -14.26
CA LEU A 76 -6.47 15.56 -13.36
C LEU A 76 -5.82 16.95 -13.37
N GLU A 77 -5.65 17.53 -14.55
CA GLU A 77 -5.18 18.91 -14.67
C GLU A 77 -6.13 19.87 -13.95
N LYS A 78 -7.43 19.79 -14.19
CA LYS A 78 -8.43 20.61 -13.48
C LYS A 78 -8.41 20.40 -11.96
N LEU A 79 -8.28 19.17 -11.48
CA LEU A 79 -8.21 18.85 -10.05
C LEU A 79 -6.89 19.32 -9.42
N LEU A 80 -5.77 19.20 -10.12
CA LEU A 80 -4.48 19.72 -9.70
C LEU A 80 -4.49 21.25 -9.62
N PHE A 81 -5.06 21.90 -10.62
CA PHE A 81 -5.23 23.37 -10.65
C PHE A 81 -6.19 23.88 -9.57
N ALA A 82 -7.27 23.14 -9.27
CA ALA A 82 -8.25 23.55 -8.27
C ALA A 82 -7.77 23.35 -6.81
N ASN A 83 -6.87 22.39 -6.55
CA ASN A 83 -6.54 21.95 -5.19
C ASN A 83 -5.10 22.19 -4.74
N LEU A 84 -4.16 22.39 -5.67
CA LEU A 84 -2.73 22.36 -5.34
C LEU A 84 -1.98 23.69 -5.37
N LEU A 85 -2.58 24.81 -5.67
CA LEU A 85 -2.04 26.19 -5.59
C LEU A 85 -2.40 27.01 -6.87
N PRO A 86 -2.99 28.17 -6.68
CA PRO A 86 -3.34 29.08 -7.81
C PRO A 86 -2.12 29.65 -8.56
N THR A 87 -0.91 29.52 -7.99
CA THR A 87 0.32 30.15 -8.50
C THR A 87 1.31 29.21 -9.17
N SER A 88 1.13 27.88 -9.07
CA SER A 88 2.09 26.89 -9.60
C SER A 88 1.52 25.98 -10.69
N GLY A 89 0.28 26.19 -11.08
CA GLY A 89 -0.42 25.31 -12.00
C GLY A 89 0.18 25.31 -13.41
N GLU A 90 0.58 26.46 -13.92
CA GLU A 90 1.20 26.59 -15.25
C GLU A 90 2.57 25.90 -15.28
N GLU A 91 3.39 26.07 -14.24
CA GLU A 91 4.70 25.43 -14.16
C GLU A 91 4.59 23.91 -14.09
N ILE A 92 3.63 23.37 -13.30
CA ILE A 92 3.40 21.92 -13.20
C ILE A 92 2.93 21.34 -14.54
N SER A 93 2.01 22.02 -15.22
CA SER A 93 1.54 21.61 -16.55
C SER A 93 2.66 21.62 -17.56
N GLU A 94 3.53 22.63 -17.53
CA GLU A 94 4.70 22.70 -18.40
C GLU A 94 5.68 21.56 -18.13
N TYR A 95 5.99 21.25 -16.85
CA TYR A 95 6.85 20.12 -16.50
C TYR A 95 6.24 18.77 -16.91
N LEU A 96 4.93 18.58 -16.74
CA LEU A 96 4.23 17.37 -17.20
C LEU A 96 4.29 17.21 -18.73
N ASN A 97 4.02 18.28 -19.46
CA ASN A 97 4.08 18.27 -20.93
C ASN A 97 5.51 18.05 -21.43
N GLN A 98 6.51 18.66 -20.79
CA GLN A 98 7.92 18.41 -21.09
C GLN A 98 8.29 16.95 -20.79
N PHE A 99 7.83 16.39 -19.67
CA PHE A 99 8.07 15.01 -19.29
C PHE A 99 7.47 14.04 -20.33
N VAL A 100 6.19 14.20 -20.69
CA VAL A 100 5.52 13.38 -21.71
C VAL A 100 6.21 13.50 -23.08
N SER A 101 6.60 14.72 -23.49
CA SER A 101 7.37 14.94 -24.73
C SER A 101 8.73 14.27 -24.69
N ASN A 102 9.43 14.31 -23.57
CA ASN A 102 10.73 13.67 -23.41
C ASN A 102 10.63 12.14 -23.41
N VAL A 103 9.58 11.58 -22.79
CA VAL A 103 9.29 10.13 -22.85
C VAL A 103 9.09 9.67 -24.29
N SER A 104 8.32 10.44 -25.10
CA SER A 104 8.07 10.13 -26.51
C SER A 104 9.33 10.19 -27.37
N LYS A 105 10.36 10.90 -26.93
CA LYS A 105 11.66 11.04 -27.63
C LYS A 105 12.73 10.08 -27.11
N MET A 106 12.40 9.22 -26.13
CA MET A 106 13.36 8.28 -25.57
C MET A 106 13.92 7.32 -26.64
N THR A 107 15.21 7.12 -26.57
CA THR A 107 15.87 6.11 -27.41
C THR A 107 15.48 4.70 -26.97
N THR A 108 15.60 3.73 -27.87
CA THR A 108 15.33 2.31 -27.55
C THR A 108 16.11 1.85 -26.32
N ILE A 109 17.34 2.30 -26.16
CA ILE A 109 18.18 2.01 -24.98
C ILE A 109 17.55 2.58 -23.71
N GLY A 110 17.03 3.81 -23.75
CA GLY A 110 16.34 4.44 -22.64
C GLY A 110 15.09 3.66 -22.21
N VAL A 111 14.28 3.22 -23.17
CA VAL A 111 13.09 2.40 -22.92
C VAL A 111 13.45 1.08 -22.25
N VAL A 112 14.47 0.37 -22.76
CA VAL A 112 14.95 -0.88 -22.16
C VAL A 112 15.44 -0.64 -20.72
N PHE A 113 16.19 0.43 -20.48
CA PHE A 113 16.65 0.79 -19.14
C PHE A 113 15.49 1.02 -18.17
N VAL A 114 14.47 1.77 -18.58
CA VAL A 114 13.25 2.03 -17.79
C VAL A 114 12.55 0.71 -17.41
N ILE A 115 12.37 -0.19 -18.37
CA ILE A 115 11.75 -1.50 -18.14
C ILE A 115 12.57 -2.31 -17.15
N VAL A 116 13.89 -2.37 -17.32
CA VAL A 116 14.79 -3.11 -16.40
C VAL A 116 14.67 -2.58 -14.97
N VAL A 117 14.67 -1.26 -14.77
CA VAL A 117 14.56 -0.66 -13.43
C VAL A 117 13.19 -0.93 -12.82
N ALA A 118 12.10 -0.82 -13.59
CA ALA A 118 10.75 -1.12 -13.12
C ALA A 118 10.61 -2.60 -12.72
N VAL A 119 11.11 -3.52 -13.53
CA VAL A 119 11.12 -4.96 -13.24
C VAL A 119 11.95 -5.26 -12.00
N ASN A 120 13.11 -4.60 -11.83
CA ASN A 120 13.94 -4.77 -10.65
C ASN A 120 13.24 -4.31 -9.36
N LEU A 121 12.52 -3.19 -9.38
CA LEU A 121 11.71 -2.74 -8.24
C LEU A 121 10.68 -3.80 -7.85
N ILE A 122 9.88 -4.26 -8.81
CA ILE A 122 8.81 -5.22 -8.53
C ILE A 122 9.40 -6.57 -8.06
N SER A 123 10.52 -7.00 -8.65
CA SER A 123 11.24 -8.19 -8.22
C SER A 123 11.74 -8.07 -6.78
N THR A 124 12.21 -6.90 -6.37
CA THR A 124 12.65 -6.62 -5.00
C THR A 124 11.47 -6.67 -4.01
N ILE A 125 10.33 -6.12 -4.41
CA ILE A 125 9.08 -6.19 -3.62
C ILE A 125 8.63 -7.66 -3.50
N ASP A 126 8.58 -8.42 -4.61
CA ASP A 126 8.22 -9.83 -4.64
C ASP A 126 9.13 -10.68 -3.73
N ALA A 127 10.44 -10.48 -3.82
CA ALA A 127 11.42 -11.16 -2.97
C ALA A 127 11.20 -10.83 -1.48
N THR A 128 10.91 -9.58 -1.16
CA THR A 128 10.63 -9.13 0.21
C THR A 128 9.36 -9.78 0.75
N MET A 129 8.28 -9.76 -0.03
CA MET A 129 7.02 -10.41 0.37
C MET A 129 7.20 -11.91 0.58
N ASN A 130 7.84 -12.60 -0.37
CA ASN A 130 8.10 -14.04 -0.24
C ASN A 130 8.96 -14.38 0.99
N ARG A 131 9.89 -13.50 1.38
CA ARG A 131 10.69 -13.65 2.60
C ARG A 131 9.82 -13.57 3.86
N ILE A 132 8.86 -12.65 3.94
CA ILE A 132 7.92 -12.53 5.07
C ILE A 132 7.15 -13.84 5.26
N TRP A 133 6.69 -14.46 4.17
CA TRP A 133 6.00 -15.75 4.22
C TRP A 133 6.91 -16.97 4.30
N ARG A 134 8.22 -16.77 4.56
CA ARG A 134 9.22 -17.85 4.63
C ARG A 134 9.22 -18.74 3.38
N ASN A 135 8.78 -18.21 2.24
CA ASN A 135 8.73 -18.94 0.98
C ASN A 135 10.01 -18.73 0.18
N HIS A 136 10.85 -19.76 0.12
CA HIS A 136 12.13 -19.74 -0.61
C HIS A 136 11.98 -20.18 -2.07
N LYS A 137 10.79 -20.60 -2.51
CA LYS A 137 10.56 -21.04 -3.88
C LYS A 137 10.47 -19.84 -4.80
N ARG A 138 11.45 -19.69 -5.71
CA ARG A 138 11.39 -18.67 -6.75
C ARG A 138 10.26 -18.98 -7.75
N ARG A 139 9.51 -17.97 -8.16
CA ARG A 139 8.59 -18.10 -9.29
C ARG A 139 9.35 -18.40 -10.58
N ARG A 140 8.72 -19.16 -11.47
CA ARG A 140 9.22 -19.29 -12.85
C ARG A 140 9.21 -17.89 -13.49
N MET A 141 10.25 -17.54 -14.24
CA MET A 141 10.45 -16.20 -14.84
C MET A 141 9.21 -15.71 -15.60
N VAL A 142 8.58 -16.58 -16.40
CA VAL A 142 7.39 -16.25 -17.18
C VAL A 142 6.21 -15.87 -16.28
N VAL A 143 5.99 -16.62 -15.19
CA VAL A 143 4.92 -16.32 -14.23
C VAL A 143 5.22 -15.05 -13.45
N ALA A 144 6.49 -14.82 -13.08
CA ALA A 144 6.91 -13.59 -12.41
C ALA A 144 6.64 -12.37 -13.29
N LEU A 145 7.05 -12.40 -14.57
CA LEU A 145 6.80 -11.33 -15.52
C LEU A 145 5.30 -11.06 -15.72
N ALA A 146 4.48 -12.12 -15.81
CA ALA A 146 3.03 -11.97 -15.93
C ALA A 146 2.41 -11.27 -14.69
N VAL A 147 2.85 -11.64 -13.48
CA VAL A 147 2.39 -11.01 -12.24
C VAL A 147 2.89 -9.56 -12.16
N TYR A 148 4.12 -9.29 -12.54
CA TYR A 148 4.67 -7.93 -12.55
C TYR A 148 3.93 -7.03 -13.54
N TRP A 149 3.66 -7.57 -14.74
CA TRP A 149 2.86 -6.85 -15.73
C TRP A 149 1.44 -6.57 -15.21
N MET A 150 0.81 -7.54 -14.58
CA MET A 150 -0.51 -7.38 -13.98
C MET A 150 -0.52 -6.28 -12.90
N ILE A 151 0.49 -6.23 -12.04
CA ILE A 151 0.58 -5.20 -10.98
C ILE A 151 0.79 -3.81 -11.60
N LEU A 152 1.65 -3.71 -12.62
CA LEU A 152 1.92 -2.46 -13.34
C LEU A 152 0.68 -1.92 -14.07
N THR A 153 -0.20 -2.81 -14.55
CA THR A 153 -1.44 -2.41 -15.24
C THR A 153 -2.60 -2.21 -14.27
N LEU A 154 -2.77 -3.12 -13.29
CA LEU A 154 -3.87 -3.07 -12.34
C LEU A 154 -3.74 -1.91 -11.34
N GLY A 155 -2.51 -1.56 -10.95
CA GLY A 155 -2.26 -0.46 -10.03
C GLY A 155 -2.86 0.87 -10.50
N PRO A 156 -2.49 1.36 -11.68
CA PRO A 156 -3.09 2.56 -12.29
C PRO A 156 -4.61 2.46 -12.47
N ILE A 157 -5.12 1.30 -12.89
CA ILE A 157 -6.57 1.09 -13.06
C ILE A 157 -7.31 1.20 -11.73
N LEU A 158 -6.77 0.62 -10.64
CA LEU A 158 -7.34 0.75 -9.31
C LEU A 158 -7.30 2.19 -8.80
N MET A 159 -6.21 2.91 -9.04
CA MET A 159 -6.12 4.32 -8.70
C MET A 159 -7.15 5.16 -9.46
N GLY A 160 -7.23 4.98 -10.77
CA GLY A 160 -8.20 5.69 -11.62
C GLY A 160 -9.65 5.36 -11.27
N SER A 161 -9.96 4.09 -11.02
CA SER A 161 -11.31 3.68 -10.60
C SER A 161 -11.67 4.22 -9.22
N GLY A 162 -10.72 4.27 -8.28
CA GLY A 162 -10.92 4.88 -6.96
C GLY A 162 -11.25 6.36 -7.06
N MET A 163 -10.56 7.10 -7.92
CA MET A 163 -10.86 8.52 -8.20
C MET A 163 -12.24 8.69 -8.85
N ALA A 164 -12.57 7.87 -9.85
CA ALA A 164 -13.87 7.90 -10.52
C ALA A 164 -15.03 7.62 -9.56
N VAL A 165 -14.89 6.60 -8.69
CA VAL A 165 -15.88 6.29 -7.64
C VAL A 165 -16.03 7.46 -6.68
N THR A 166 -14.91 8.07 -6.24
CA THR A 166 -14.95 9.24 -5.36
C THR A 166 -15.69 10.41 -6.01
N SER A 167 -15.36 10.73 -7.27
CA SER A 167 -16.03 11.80 -8.03
C SER A 167 -17.52 11.53 -8.22
N TYR A 168 -17.89 10.29 -8.55
CA TYR A 168 -19.28 9.87 -8.69
C TYR A 168 -20.05 10.00 -7.36
N LEU A 169 -19.44 9.58 -6.25
CA LEU A 169 -20.04 9.73 -4.91
C LEU A 169 -20.19 11.19 -4.50
N ILE A 170 -19.23 12.05 -4.83
CA ILE A 170 -19.34 13.49 -4.60
C ILE A 170 -20.55 14.06 -5.35
N SER A 171 -20.73 13.70 -6.61
CA SER A 171 -21.87 14.18 -7.41
C SER A 171 -23.21 13.65 -6.89
N LEU A 172 -23.27 12.39 -6.49
CA LEU A 172 -24.48 11.76 -5.97
C LEU A 172 -24.86 12.31 -4.59
N THR A 173 -23.86 12.54 -3.72
CA THR A 173 -24.10 13.04 -2.35
C THR A 173 -24.39 14.54 -2.31
N ALA A 174 -24.00 15.31 -3.32
CA ALA A 174 -24.40 16.72 -3.44
C ALA A 174 -25.94 16.89 -3.52
N ALA A 175 -26.63 15.96 -4.18
CA ALA A 175 -28.08 15.93 -4.22
C ALA A 175 -28.73 15.39 -2.93
N ALA A 176 -28.05 14.51 -2.19
CA ALA A 176 -28.57 13.89 -0.97
C ALA A 176 -28.34 14.76 0.28
N GLU A 177 -27.39 15.67 0.26
CA GLU A 177 -27.06 16.55 1.41
C GLU A 177 -28.22 17.54 1.73
N GLU A 178 -29.09 17.78 0.75
CA GLU A 178 -30.32 18.57 0.92
C GLU A 178 -31.35 17.85 1.83
N TYR A 179 -31.30 16.53 1.91
CA TYR A 179 -32.23 15.70 2.68
C TYR A 179 -31.65 15.13 3.98
N VAL A 180 -30.35 14.86 4.03
CA VAL A 180 -29.66 14.27 5.21
C VAL A 180 -28.28 14.88 5.38
N SER A 181 -28.14 15.81 6.32
CA SER A 181 -26.86 16.44 6.64
C SER A 181 -25.86 15.40 7.19
N GLY A 182 -24.64 15.40 6.69
CA GLY A 182 -23.54 14.55 7.15
C GLY A 182 -23.34 13.23 6.38
N VAL A 183 -24.23 12.83 5.48
CA VAL A 183 -24.06 11.62 4.64
C VAL A 183 -22.82 11.77 3.75
N ARG A 184 -22.63 12.94 3.17
CA ARG A 184 -21.48 13.23 2.31
C ARG A 184 -20.15 13.08 3.05
N THR A 185 -20.01 13.69 4.22
CA THR A 185 -18.78 13.63 5.02
C THR A 185 -18.44 12.19 5.43
N THR A 186 -19.44 11.41 5.84
CA THR A 186 -19.25 10.00 6.23
C THR A 186 -18.86 9.12 5.05
N LEU A 187 -19.54 9.25 3.90
CA LEU A 187 -19.21 8.48 2.70
C LEU A 187 -17.81 8.82 2.17
N LEU A 188 -17.46 10.10 2.08
CA LEU A 188 -16.16 10.54 1.61
C LEU A 188 -15.01 10.14 2.53
N SER A 189 -15.25 9.93 3.83
CA SER A 189 -14.24 9.43 4.76
C SER A 189 -14.06 7.91 4.70
N ILE A 190 -15.09 7.14 4.33
CA ILE A 190 -15.03 5.67 4.26
C ILE A 190 -14.40 5.20 2.95
N VAL A 191 -14.63 5.88 1.83
CA VAL A 191 -14.15 5.47 0.51
C VAL A 191 -12.63 5.30 0.45
N PRO A 192 -11.80 6.25 0.92
CA PRO A 192 -10.35 6.06 0.93
C PRO A 192 -9.93 4.84 1.75
N LEU A 193 -10.54 4.62 2.91
CA LEU A 193 -10.25 3.48 3.78
C LEU A 193 -10.57 2.15 3.07
N VAL A 194 -11.74 2.06 2.42
CA VAL A 194 -12.14 0.85 1.69
C VAL A 194 -11.22 0.61 0.48
N THR A 195 -10.88 1.65 -0.26
CA THR A 195 -9.95 1.55 -1.39
C THR A 195 -8.56 1.08 -0.93
N SER A 196 -8.04 1.66 0.16
CA SER A 196 -6.77 1.24 0.76
C SER A 196 -6.83 -0.21 1.26
N LEU A 197 -7.95 -0.60 1.91
CA LEU A 197 -8.18 -1.97 2.38
C LEU A 197 -8.13 -2.97 1.21
N VAL A 198 -8.85 -2.68 0.13
CA VAL A 198 -8.89 -3.55 -1.07
C VAL A 198 -7.50 -3.63 -1.70
N ALA A 199 -6.80 -2.51 -1.85
CA ALA A 199 -5.47 -2.46 -2.42
C ALA A 199 -4.47 -3.30 -1.60
N PHE A 200 -4.43 -3.14 -0.28
CA PHE A 200 -3.56 -3.94 0.60
C PHE A 200 -3.95 -5.42 0.61
N MET A 201 -5.25 -5.72 0.60
CA MET A 201 -5.73 -7.11 0.55
C MET A 201 -5.28 -7.80 -0.75
N LEU A 202 -5.41 -7.13 -1.90
CA LEU A 202 -4.92 -7.63 -3.17
C LEU A 202 -3.40 -7.83 -3.14
N LEU A 203 -2.65 -6.87 -2.60
CA LEU A 203 -1.21 -6.97 -2.46
C LEU A 203 -0.80 -8.20 -1.64
N TYR A 204 -1.44 -8.44 -0.49
CA TYR A 204 -1.08 -9.55 0.41
C TYR A 204 -1.53 -10.92 -0.10
N ILE A 205 -2.54 -10.99 -0.98
CA ILE A 205 -2.99 -12.25 -1.60
C ILE A 205 -2.19 -12.57 -2.86
N MET A 206 -1.89 -11.56 -3.69
CA MET A 206 -1.35 -11.77 -5.03
C MET A 206 0.18 -11.75 -5.08
N MET A 207 0.81 -10.96 -4.21
CA MET A 207 2.27 -10.78 -4.25
C MET A 207 3.05 -12.01 -3.74
N PRO A 208 2.67 -12.68 -2.65
CA PRO A 208 3.37 -13.88 -2.20
C PRO A 208 3.21 -15.04 -3.20
N ASN A 209 4.31 -15.81 -3.40
CA ASN A 209 4.28 -16.99 -4.27
C ASN A 209 3.72 -18.22 -3.52
N ARG A 210 2.60 -18.04 -2.83
CA ARG A 210 1.85 -19.07 -2.11
C ARG A 210 0.38 -18.64 -2.00
N ILE A 211 -0.48 -19.59 -1.68
CA ILE A 211 -1.89 -19.30 -1.46
C ILE A 211 -2.04 -18.71 -0.05
N VAL A 212 -2.38 -17.42 0.01
CA VAL A 212 -2.72 -16.73 1.24
C VAL A 212 -4.24 -16.70 1.39
N ARG A 213 -4.74 -17.16 2.53
CA ARG A 213 -6.19 -17.20 2.78
C ARG A 213 -6.72 -15.78 3.02
N ALA A 214 -7.77 -15.39 2.31
CA ALA A 214 -8.38 -14.06 2.41
C ALA A 214 -8.78 -13.69 3.85
N LYS A 215 -9.23 -14.67 4.66
CA LYS A 215 -9.57 -14.49 6.09
C LYS A 215 -8.41 -13.97 6.95
N HIS A 216 -7.16 -14.26 6.59
CA HIS A 216 -5.97 -13.76 7.28
C HIS A 216 -5.51 -12.43 6.69
N ALA A 217 -5.56 -12.32 5.34
CA ALA A 217 -5.17 -11.12 4.61
C ALA A 217 -6.01 -9.89 5.03
N VAL A 218 -7.30 -10.06 5.32
CA VAL A 218 -8.18 -8.96 5.72
C VAL A 218 -7.70 -8.24 6.99
N TRP A 219 -7.15 -8.94 7.97
CA TRP A 219 -6.67 -8.33 9.21
C TRP A 219 -5.39 -7.52 9.01
N GLY A 220 -4.44 -8.05 8.23
CA GLY A 220 -3.25 -7.30 7.86
C GLY A 220 -3.56 -6.11 6.98
N ALA A 221 -4.48 -6.28 6.02
CA ALA A 221 -4.93 -5.20 5.15
C ALA A 221 -5.68 -4.10 5.94
N LEU A 222 -6.50 -4.49 6.93
CA LEU A 222 -7.20 -3.54 7.80
C LEU A 222 -6.20 -2.72 8.63
N LEU A 223 -5.21 -3.38 9.26
CA LEU A 223 -4.15 -2.68 9.99
C LEU A 223 -3.43 -1.69 9.07
N ALA A 224 -3.01 -2.16 7.88
CA ALA A 224 -2.29 -1.32 6.93
C ALA A 224 -3.16 -0.14 6.45
N ALA A 225 -4.44 -0.37 6.13
CA ALA A 225 -5.35 0.68 5.68
C ALA A 225 -5.56 1.75 6.76
N VAL A 226 -5.81 1.34 8.01
CA VAL A 226 -5.97 2.29 9.12
C VAL A 226 -4.69 3.07 9.37
N LEU A 227 -3.53 2.41 9.43
CA LEU A 227 -2.25 3.09 9.61
C LEU A 227 -1.94 4.03 8.45
N PHE A 228 -2.30 3.67 7.22
CA PHE A 228 -2.06 4.49 6.05
C PHE A 228 -2.92 5.76 6.06
N GLU A 229 -4.22 5.64 6.41
CA GLU A 229 -5.10 6.80 6.55
C GLU A 229 -4.64 7.75 7.67
N LEU A 230 -4.26 7.19 8.84
CA LEU A 230 -3.69 7.97 9.93
C LEU A 230 -2.37 8.65 9.53
N SER A 231 -1.51 7.93 8.80
CA SER A 231 -0.22 8.47 8.35
C SER A 231 -0.39 9.59 7.32
N LYS A 232 -1.39 9.53 6.43
CA LYS A 232 -1.71 10.64 5.53
C LYS A 232 -2.04 11.90 6.30
N SER A 233 -2.92 11.79 7.30
CA SER A 233 -3.32 12.92 8.14
C SER A 233 -2.15 13.45 8.99
N GLY A 234 -1.38 12.56 9.60
CA GLY A 234 -0.20 12.91 10.39
C GLY A 234 0.91 13.55 9.54
N PHE A 235 1.10 13.06 8.31
CA PHE A 235 2.08 13.61 7.38
C PHE A 235 1.69 15.01 6.87
N ALA A 236 0.41 15.21 6.58
CA ALA A 236 -0.10 16.55 6.24
C ALA A 236 0.13 17.55 7.37
N ALA A 237 -0.17 17.15 8.62
CA ALA A 237 0.11 17.95 9.80
C ALA A 237 1.62 18.21 9.99
N TYR A 238 2.47 17.22 9.73
CA TYR A 238 3.92 17.35 9.77
C TYR A 238 4.42 18.42 8.78
N ILE A 239 3.99 18.37 7.53
CA ILE A 239 4.42 19.33 6.49
C ILE A 239 3.99 20.76 6.87
N THR A 240 2.77 20.94 7.38
CA THR A 240 2.26 22.26 7.78
C THR A 240 2.95 22.81 9.03
N ALA A 241 3.38 21.95 9.95
CA ALA A 241 4.06 22.35 11.18
C ALA A 241 5.53 22.75 10.97
N PHE A 242 6.16 22.35 9.85
CA PHE A 242 7.58 22.60 9.57
C PHE A 242 7.82 23.41 8.28
N PRO A 243 7.27 24.65 8.17
CA PRO A 243 7.49 25.51 7.00
C PRO A 243 8.97 25.92 6.84
N SER A 244 9.75 25.86 7.93
CA SER A 244 11.19 26.18 7.92
C SER A 244 12.00 25.29 6.99
N TYR A 245 11.59 24.06 6.73
CA TYR A 245 12.26 23.15 5.82
C TYR A 245 12.18 23.65 4.37
N GLN A 246 11.01 24.15 3.97
CA GLN A 246 10.82 24.77 2.65
C GLN A 246 11.56 26.13 2.56
N ALA A 247 11.59 26.90 3.66
CA ALA A 247 12.30 28.19 3.69
C ALA A 247 13.83 28.04 3.53
N ILE A 248 14.41 26.94 4.03
CA ILE A 248 15.88 26.70 3.95
C ILE A 248 16.26 26.01 2.64
N TYR A 249 15.52 24.99 2.22
CA TYR A 249 15.88 24.12 1.09
C TYR A 249 15.12 24.44 -0.21
N GLY A 250 14.09 25.31 -0.16
CA GLY A 250 13.27 25.65 -1.32
C GLY A 250 12.66 24.39 -1.98
N ALA A 251 12.75 24.29 -3.30
CA ALA A 251 12.27 23.13 -4.05
C ALA A 251 12.96 21.81 -3.68
N LEU A 252 14.20 21.84 -3.19
CA LEU A 252 14.93 20.63 -2.77
C LEU A 252 14.33 19.97 -1.53
N ALA A 253 13.49 20.67 -0.77
CA ALA A 253 12.78 20.09 0.37
C ALA A 253 11.84 18.94 -0.03
N ALA A 254 11.35 18.92 -1.27
CA ALA A 254 10.47 17.88 -1.77
C ALA A 254 11.11 16.47 -1.72
N ILE A 255 12.42 16.36 -1.94
CA ILE A 255 13.11 15.07 -1.99
C ILE A 255 13.13 14.38 -0.61
N PRO A 256 13.60 15.00 0.49
CA PRO A 256 13.54 14.38 1.82
C PRO A 256 12.12 14.11 2.30
N ILE A 257 11.17 15.00 1.98
CA ILE A 257 9.75 14.84 2.32
C ILE A 257 9.20 13.60 1.63
N LEU A 258 9.45 13.44 0.33
CA LEU A 258 9.02 12.27 -0.44
C LEU A 258 9.68 10.97 0.06
N LEU A 259 10.99 11.02 0.38
CA LEU A 259 11.70 9.87 0.96
C LEU A 259 11.05 9.42 2.28
N LEU A 260 10.75 10.37 3.16
CA LEU A 260 10.08 10.09 4.44
C LEU A 260 8.70 9.47 4.20
N TRP A 261 7.93 10.01 3.26
CA TRP A 261 6.61 9.47 2.90
C TRP A 261 6.68 8.04 2.38
N ILE A 262 7.59 7.77 1.45
CA ILE A 262 7.81 6.42 0.91
C ILE A 262 8.26 5.45 2.01
N PHE A 263 9.15 5.91 2.91
CA PHE A 263 9.63 5.11 4.04
C PHE A 263 8.51 4.73 5.01
N VAL A 264 7.66 5.68 5.40
CA VAL A 264 6.49 5.42 6.25
C VAL A 264 5.52 4.47 5.54
N SER A 265 5.26 4.69 4.25
CA SER A 265 4.38 3.82 3.45
C SER A 265 4.89 2.37 3.41
N TRP A 266 6.19 2.15 3.19
CA TRP A 266 6.76 0.80 3.21
C TRP A 266 6.72 0.15 4.59
N ASN A 267 6.94 0.90 5.68
CA ASN A 267 6.76 0.35 7.03
C ASN A 267 5.32 -0.15 7.24
N ILE A 268 4.33 0.61 6.80
CA ILE A 268 2.91 0.23 6.91
C ILE A 268 2.61 -1.04 6.10
N VAL A 269 3.06 -1.08 4.84
CA VAL A 269 2.89 -2.23 3.95
C VAL A 269 3.50 -3.49 4.58
N LEU A 270 4.72 -3.40 5.07
CA LEU A 270 5.43 -4.54 5.65
C LEU A 270 4.81 -4.98 6.98
N LEU A 271 4.38 -4.05 7.84
CA LEU A 271 3.68 -4.38 9.09
C LEU A 271 2.36 -5.14 8.83
N GLY A 272 1.58 -4.73 7.83
CA GLY A 272 0.36 -5.44 7.45
C GLY A 272 0.65 -6.82 6.86
N ALA A 273 1.71 -6.96 6.06
CA ALA A 273 2.17 -8.24 5.54
C ALA A 273 2.61 -9.18 6.66
N GLU A 274 3.42 -8.68 7.61
CA GLU A 274 3.86 -9.42 8.79
C GLU A 274 2.69 -9.85 9.66
N LEU A 275 1.69 -8.98 9.86
CA LEU A 275 0.50 -9.35 10.62
C LEU A 275 -0.28 -10.47 9.92
N THR A 276 -0.47 -10.37 8.60
CA THR A 276 -1.13 -11.43 7.81
C THR A 276 -0.41 -12.76 7.98
N ALA A 277 0.91 -12.77 7.77
CA ALA A 277 1.72 -13.97 7.90
C ALA A 277 1.75 -14.52 9.32
N SER A 278 1.82 -13.63 10.32
CA SER A 278 1.79 -14.01 11.75
C SER A 278 0.48 -14.67 12.15
N ILE A 279 -0.66 -14.15 11.67
CA ILE A 279 -1.98 -14.75 11.93
C ILE A 279 -2.06 -16.14 11.33
N GLU A 280 -1.61 -16.30 10.09
CA GLU A 280 -1.63 -17.59 9.39
C GLU A 280 -0.77 -18.62 10.13
N GLU A 281 0.43 -18.25 10.55
CA GLU A 281 1.39 -19.15 11.19
C GLU A 281 1.01 -19.47 12.65
N PHE A 282 0.40 -18.52 13.37
CA PHE A 282 0.03 -18.69 14.78
C PHE A 282 -1.29 -19.45 14.96
N PHE A 283 -2.27 -19.26 14.07
CA PHE A 283 -3.62 -19.83 14.22
C PHE A 283 -3.91 -21.01 13.28
N ASP A 284 -3.21 -21.09 12.15
CA ASP A 284 -3.33 -22.17 11.15
C ASP A 284 -1.92 -22.63 10.72
N PRO A 285 -1.11 -23.23 11.60
CA PRO A 285 0.23 -23.68 11.25
C PRO A 285 0.18 -24.66 10.08
N PRO A 286 1.14 -24.61 9.13
CA PRO A 286 1.19 -25.60 8.05
C PRO A 286 1.41 -27.00 8.62
N GLU A 287 0.72 -28.00 8.05
CA GLU A 287 0.77 -29.42 8.50
C GLU A 287 2.21 -29.98 8.65
N SER A 288 3.17 -29.44 7.91
CA SER A 288 4.58 -29.79 8.04
C SER A 288 5.23 -29.36 9.36
N ALA A 289 4.69 -28.36 10.06
CA ALA A 289 5.20 -27.90 11.34
C ALA A 289 4.75 -28.84 12.48
N GLU A 290 3.52 -29.35 12.41
CA GLU A 290 2.98 -30.31 13.39
C GLU A 290 3.71 -31.66 13.35
N ALA A 291 4.12 -32.11 12.14
CA ALA A 291 4.89 -33.33 11.98
C ALA A 291 6.32 -33.23 12.55
N THR A 292 6.90 -32.05 12.59
CA THR A 292 8.25 -31.80 13.12
C THR A 292 8.22 -31.74 14.66
N GLU A 293 7.21 -31.09 15.24
CA GLU A 293 7.05 -31.04 16.72
C GLU A 293 6.68 -32.41 17.32
N ALA A 294 5.91 -33.22 16.60
CA ALA A 294 5.57 -34.58 17.05
C ALA A 294 6.79 -35.53 17.03
N ASN A 295 7.76 -35.28 16.15
CA ASN A 295 8.98 -36.10 16.02
C ASN A 295 10.08 -35.68 17.02
N ASP A 296 10.05 -34.44 17.52
CA ASP A 296 11.02 -33.93 18.53
C ASP A 296 10.57 -34.29 19.97
N GLN A 297 9.35 -34.77 20.17
CA GLN A 297 8.80 -35.21 21.46
C GLN A 297 8.84 -36.75 21.64
N SER A 298 9.29 -37.49 20.65
CA SER A 298 9.45 -38.95 20.68
C SER A 298 10.93 -39.34 20.86
#